data_02e0a05478e228a404730772cc8a05ff
#
_entry.id   02e0a05478e228a404730772cc8a05ff
#
_cell.length_a   1.000
_cell.length_b   1.000
_cell.length_c   1.000
_cell.angle_alpha   90.00
_cell.angle_beta   90.00
_cell.angle_gamma   90.00
#
_symmetry.space_group_name_H-M   'P 1'
#
loop_
_entity.id
_entity.type
_entity.pdbx_description
1 polymer ?
#
loop_
_entity_poly.entity_id
_entity_poly.type
_entity_poly.pdbx_seq_one_letter_code
_entity_poly.pdbx_strand_id
1 'polypeptide(L)'
;MMTMKARLGMAFDFKKEYKEFYLPKNTPSIVTVPSMNYIAVRGQGDPNEEDGTYKQAIGLLYGIAFTIKMSKLGDHRIEGYFDYVVPPLEGFWWQNGVAGIDYAHKEAFRWISVIRLPDFVTKADFDWAVEEAARKKKTDFSKVEFLTYDEGLCVQCMHIGPYDDEPDTVERMHRYMEEQGYTLDISDQRLHHEIYLSDARRVAPEKLKTVIRHPIRKG
;
A
#
# COMPACT_ATOMS: atom_id res chain seq x y z
N MET A 1 -6.25 -7.06 -21.48
CA MET A 1 -5.80 -6.35 -22.72
C MET A 1 -4.45 -5.71 -22.40
N MET A 2 -3.34 -6.18 -22.98
CA MET A 2 -1.98 -5.72 -22.71
C MET A 2 -1.84 -4.25 -23.14
N THR A 3 -1.42 -3.37 -22.25
CA THR A 3 -1.26 -1.94 -22.55
C THR A 3 -0.19 -1.70 -23.62
N MET A 4 -0.33 -0.64 -24.40
CA MET A 4 0.58 -0.28 -25.50
C MET A 4 2.06 -0.14 -25.09
N LYS A 5 2.34 0.20 -23.81
CA LYS A 5 3.69 0.35 -23.23
C LYS A 5 4.41 -0.98 -22.99
N ALA A 6 3.69 -2.02 -22.59
CA ALA A 6 4.28 -3.36 -22.46
C ALA A 6 4.79 -3.91 -23.81
N ARG A 7 4.24 -3.41 -24.93
CA ARG A 7 4.69 -3.72 -26.30
C ARG A 7 6.01 -3.02 -26.70
N LEU A 8 6.41 -1.97 -25.98
CA LEU A 8 7.60 -1.16 -26.29
C LEU A 8 8.82 -1.52 -25.43
N GLY A 9 8.78 -2.64 -24.67
CA GLY A 9 9.93 -3.08 -23.85
C GLY A 9 10.18 -2.22 -22.59
N MET A 10 9.28 -1.29 -22.24
CA MET A 10 9.36 -0.52 -20.99
C MET A 10 8.58 -1.23 -19.89
N ALA A 11 9.18 -1.27 -18.67
CA ALA A 11 8.50 -1.81 -17.50
C ALA A 11 7.22 -1.02 -17.19
N PHE A 12 6.12 -1.72 -16.92
CA PHE A 12 4.84 -1.13 -16.53
C PHE A 12 4.99 -0.49 -15.13
N ASP A 13 4.68 0.79 -15.00
CA ASP A 13 4.75 1.52 -13.73
C ASP A 13 3.34 1.82 -13.23
N PHE A 14 2.89 1.11 -12.20
CA PHE A 14 1.55 1.25 -11.62
C PHE A 14 1.22 2.69 -11.24
N LYS A 15 2.17 3.45 -10.72
CA LYS A 15 1.96 4.85 -10.37
C LYS A 15 1.64 5.73 -11.56
N LYS A 16 2.23 5.41 -12.72
CA LYS A 16 2.03 6.20 -13.95
C LYS A 16 0.79 5.79 -14.72
N GLU A 17 0.42 4.50 -14.63
CA GLU A 17 -0.73 3.95 -15.35
C GLU A 17 -2.05 4.18 -14.59
N TYR A 18 -2.02 4.13 -13.25
CA TYR A 18 -3.17 4.34 -12.37
C TYR A 18 -3.01 5.61 -11.54
N LYS A 19 -2.86 6.75 -12.24
CA LYS A 19 -2.62 8.05 -11.60
C LYS A 19 -3.72 8.46 -10.64
N GLU A 20 -4.95 8.07 -10.91
CA GLU A 20 -6.09 8.31 -10.04
C GLU A 20 -5.90 7.70 -8.65
N PHE A 21 -5.17 6.59 -8.52
CA PHE A 21 -4.95 5.92 -7.25
C PHE A 21 -3.63 6.31 -6.59
N TYR A 22 -2.60 6.62 -7.38
CA TYR A 22 -1.24 6.81 -6.88
C TYR A 22 -0.72 8.25 -6.96
N LEU A 23 -1.31 9.09 -7.80
CA LEU A 23 -0.84 10.46 -8.01
C LEU A 23 -2.01 11.46 -7.96
N PRO A 24 -2.89 11.42 -6.93
CA PRO A 24 -3.90 12.45 -6.77
C PRO A 24 -3.23 13.81 -6.56
N LYS A 25 -4.02 14.88 -6.68
CA LYS A 25 -3.56 16.23 -6.34
C LYS A 25 -3.43 16.39 -4.82
N ASN A 26 -2.78 17.47 -4.39
CA ASN A 26 -2.74 17.89 -2.98
C ASN A 26 -4.04 18.60 -2.52
N THR A 27 -5.10 18.46 -3.29
CA THR A 27 -6.48 18.84 -2.96
C THR A 27 -7.32 17.57 -2.86
N PRO A 28 -8.20 17.46 -1.85
CA PRO A 28 -9.04 16.28 -1.67
C PRO A 28 -9.87 15.94 -2.91
N SER A 29 -10.09 14.65 -3.13
CA SER A 29 -10.94 14.13 -4.20
C SER A 29 -11.61 12.83 -3.78
N ILE A 30 -12.77 12.54 -4.36
CA ILE A 30 -13.47 11.28 -4.18
C ILE A 30 -13.02 10.30 -5.27
N VAL A 31 -12.81 9.05 -4.89
CA VAL A 31 -12.38 7.96 -5.78
C VAL A 31 -13.07 6.66 -5.39
N THR A 32 -13.37 5.81 -6.37
CA THR A 32 -13.77 4.42 -6.13
C THR A 32 -12.61 3.52 -6.49
N VAL A 33 -12.05 2.85 -5.49
CA VAL A 33 -10.91 1.94 -5.66
C VAL A 33 -11.44 0.52 -5.83
N PRO A 34 -11.10 -0.17 -6.93
CA PRO A 34 -11.52 -1.54 -7.14
C PRO A 34 -10.81 -2.49 -6.16
N SER A 35 -11.36 -3.69 -6.03
CA SER A 35 -10.69 -4.78 -5.32
C SER A 35 -9.32 -5.06 -5.94
N MET A 36 -8.29 -5.16 -5.11
CA MET A 36 -6.90 -5.41 -5.51
C MET A 36 -6.29 -6.51 -4.68
N ASN A 37 -5.28 -7.20 -5.25
CA ASN A 37 -4.51 -8.21 -4.55
C ASN A 37 -3.19 -7.63 -4.08
N TYR A 38 -2.77 -8.05 -2.88
CA TYR A 38 -1.56 -7.57 -2.21
C TYR A 38 -0.76 -8.72 -1.62
N ILE A 39 0.56 -8.51 -1.52
CA ILE A 39 1.40 -9.17 -0.54
C ILE A 39 1.20 -8.40 0.76
N ALA A 40 0.91 -9.07 1.87
CA ALA A 40 0.60 -8.40 3.14
C ALA A 40 1.34 -9.03 4.32
N VAL A 41 1.68 -8.20 5.30
CA VAL A 41 2.17 -8.60 6.63
C VAL A 41 1.45 -7.77 7.68
N ARG A 42 0.90 -8.42 8.70
CA ARG A 42 0.21 -7.78 9.83
C ARG A 42 1.15 -7.63 11.01
N GLY A 43 1.01 -6.53 11.73
CA GLY A 43 1.76 -6.30 12.94
C GLY A 43 1.19 -5.20 13.83
N GLN A 44 1.95 -4.87 14.86
CA GLN A 44 1.62 -3.82 15.82
C GLN A 44 2.90 -3.19 16.37
N GLY A 45 2.79 -1.98 16.92
CA GLY A 45 3.88 -1.23 17.53
C GLY A 45 4.31 -0.02 16.71
N ASP A 46 5.25 0.73 17.26
CA ASP A 46 5.79 1.94 16.64
C ASP A 46 6.59 1.58 15.37
N PRO A 47 6.22 2.10 14.19
CA PRO A 47 6.96 1.87 12.95
C PRO A 47 8.38 2.47 12.95
N ASN A 48 8.68 3.36 13.89
CA ASN A 48 9.99 4.01 13.99
C ASN A 48 11.00 3.22 14.83
N GLU A 49 10.58 2.16 15.53
CA GLU A 49 11.50 1.33 16.30
C GLU A 49 12.66 0.84 15.43
N GLU A 50 13.88 1.02 15.95
CA GLU A 50 15.07 0.46 15.32
C GLU A 50 15.01 -1.07 15.46
N ASP A 51 15.16 -1.79 14.33
CA ASP A 51 14.97 -3.25 14.24
C ASP A 51 13.59 -3.78 14.65
N GLY A 52 12.59 -2.89 14.70
CA GLY A 52 11.20 -3.20 15.03
C GLY A 52 10.51 -4.13 14.02
N THR A 53 9.36 -4.66 14.43
CA THR A 53 8.57 -5.60 13.63
C THR A 53 8.12 -5.01 12.30
N TYR A 54 7.89 -3.69 12.24
CA TYR A 54 7.50 -2.99 11.01
C TYR A 54 8.60 -3.03 9.94
N LYS A 55 9.86 -2.75 10.31
CA LYS A 55 11.01 -2.83 9.39
C LYS A 55 11.25 -4.26 8.90
N GLN A 56 11.07 -5.24 9.79
CA GLN A 56 11.17 -6.66 9.42
C GLN A 56 10.07 -7.03 8.41
N ALA A 57 8.82 -6.58 8.61
CA ALA A 57 7.72 -6.80 7.69
C ALA A 57 8.01 -6.24 6.30
N ILE A 58 8.55 -5.02 6.20
CA ILE A 58 8.97 -4.43 4.91
C ILE A 58 9.98 -5.33 4.18
N GLY A 59 10.95 -5.88 4.91
CA GLY A 59 11.93 -6.81 4.35
C GLY A 59 11.30 -8.08 3.77
N LEU A 60 10.30 -8.63 4.46
CA LEU A 60 9.53 -9.79 3.99
C LEU A 60 8.72 -9.46 2.73
N LEU A 61 8.00 -8.33 2.72
CA LEU A 61 7.20 -7.90 1.57
C LEU A 61 8.05 -7.77 0.30
N TYR A 62 9.17 -7.05 0.37
CA TYR A 62 10.08 -6.90 -0.76
C TYR A 62 10.75 -8.23 -1.16
N GLY A 63 10.97 -9.13 -0.19
CA GLY A 63 11.47 -10.48 -0.47
C GLY A 63 10.57 -11.24 -1.45
N ILE A 64 9.27 -11.22 -1.22
CA ILE A 64 8.28 -11.86 -2.11
C ILE A 64 8.09 -11.05 -3.40
N ALA A 65 7.93 -9.72 -3.31
CA ALA A 65 7.71 -8.86 -4.48
C ALA A 65 8.83 -9.02 -5.52
N PHE A 66 10.09 -9.05 -5.09
CA PHE A 66 11.22 -9.28 -6.01
C PHE A 66 11.33 -10.72 -6.49
N THR A 67 10.93 -11.71 -5.70
CA THR A 67 10.87 -13.10 -6.17
C THR A 67 9.88 -13.26 -7.32
N ILE A 68 8.69 -12.68 -7.19
CA ILE A 68 7.67 -12.65 -8.27
C ILE A 68 8.20 -11.86 -9.48
N LYS A 69 8.74 -10.66 -9.27
CA LYS A 69 9.27 -9.85 -10.37
C LYS A 69 10.37 -10.56 -11.14
N MET A 70 11.22 -11.29 -10.46
CA MET A 70 12.38 -11.96 -11.06
C MET A 70 12.09 -13.38 -11.57
N SER A 71 10.85 -13.87 -11.46
CA SER A 71 10.41 -15.17 -11.98
C SER A 71 10.74 -15.34 -13.48
N LYS A 72 10.70 -14.22 -14.22
CA LYS A 72 11.07 -14.17 -15.66
C LYS A 72 12.49 -14.69 -15.98
N LEU A 73 13.38 -14.71 -15.01
CA LEU A 73 14.76 -15.19 -15.16
C LEU A 73 14.94 -16.65 -14.72
N GLY A 74 13.91 -17.25 -14.10
CA GLY A 74 13.92 -18.62 -13.62
C GLY A 74 13.07 -19.56 -14.48
N ASP A 75 12.85 -20.76 -13.97
CA ASP A 75 12.06 -21.80 -14.65
C ASP A 75 10.55 -21.64 -14.41
N HIS A 76 10.16 -20.96 -13.32
CA HIS A 76 8.76 -20.69 -13.03
C HIS A 76 8.24 -19.57 -13.94
N ARG A 77 7.28 -19.92 -14.80
CA ARG A 77 6.63 -18.98 -15.72
C ARG A 77 5.25 -18.62 -15.21
N ILE A 78 5.07 -17.34 -14.87
CA ILE A 78 3.76 -16.81 -14.50
C ILE A 78 3.00 -16.47 -15.79
N GLU A 79 1.81 -17.00 -15.95
CA GLU A 79 0.99 -16.73 -17.12
C GLU A 79 0.59 -15.25 -17.20
N GLY A 80 0.65 -14.66 -18.38
CA GLY A 80 0.33 -13.25 -18.56
C GLY A 80 1.38 -12.27 -18.04
N TYR A 81 2.55 -12.76 -17.60
CA TYR A 81 3.61 -11.90 -17.07
C TYR A 81 4.02 -10.82 -18.07
N PHE A 82 4.11 -9.59 -17.60
CA PHE A 82 4.79 -8.48 -18.25
C PHE A 82 5.76 -7.80 -17.27
N ASP A 83 6.83 -7.19 -17.77
CA ASP A 83 7.76 -6.50 -16.89
C ASP A 83 7.16 -5.25 -16.26
N TYR A 84 7.37 -5.06 -14.97
CA TYR A 84 6.77 -3.97 -14.19
C TYR A 84 7.73 -3.42 -13.14
N VAL A 85 7.49 -2.19 -12.72
CA VAL A 85 8.11 -1.61 -11.53
C VAL A 85 7.34 -2.12 -10.31
N VAL A 86 8.04 -2.64 -9.30
CA VAL A 86 7.40 -3.04 -8.04
C VAL A 86 6.60 -1.85 -7.51
N PRO A 87 5.30 -2.01 -7.23
CA PRO A 87 4.47 -0.95 -6.69
C PRO A 87 5.01 -0.39 -5.38
N PRO A 88 4.59 0.81 -4.97
CA PRO A 88 5.03 1.39 -3.70
C PRO A 88 4.63 0.51 -2.51
N LEU A 89 5.32 0.70 -1.40
CA LEU A 89 4.87 0.23 -0.10
C LEU A 89 3.62 1.01 0.28
N GLU A 90 2.64 0.32 0.84
CA GLU A 90 1.40 0.88 1.34
C GLU A 90 1.15 0.34 2.76
N GLY A 91 0.34 1.04 3.55
CA GLY A 91 -0.01 0.62 4.91
C GLY A 91 -1.46 0.93 5.24
N PHE A 92 -2.16 -0.05 5.81
CA PHE A 92 -3.45 0.16 6.46
C PHE A 92 -3.22 0.26 7.96
N TRP A 93 -3.76 1.32 8.60
CA TRP A 93 -3.46 1.67 9.97
C TRP A 93 -4.72 1.81 10.81
N TRP A 94 -4.64 1.43 12.09
CA TRP A 94 -5.67 1.68 13.09
C TRP A 94 -5.12 1.55 14.50
N GLN A 95 -5.90 1.99 15.47
CA GLN A 95 -5.69 1.78 16.89
C GLN A 95 -7.01 1.35 17.52
N ASN A 96 -6.97 0.37 18.42
CA ASN A 96 -8.18 -0.12 19.05
C ASN A 96 -8.84 0.97 19.92
N GLY A 97 -10.13 1.21 19.68
CA GLY A 97 -10.92 2.20 20.44
C GLY A 97 -10.65 3.65 20.06
N VAL A 98 -9.88 3.91 19.01
CA VAL A 98 -9.60 5.27 18.50
C VAL A 98 -10.35 5.44 17.17
N ALA A 99 -11.11 6.54 17.07
CA ALA A 99 -11.71 6.95 15.79
C ALA A 99 -10.68 7.75 14.99
N GLY A 100 -10.08 7.12 13.97
CA GLY A 100 -8.98 7.71 13.19
C GLY A 100 -7.61 7.24 13.69
N ILE A 101 -6.61 8.12 13.67
CA ILE A 101 -5.23 7.84 14.05
C ILE A 101 -4.80 8.81 15.16
N ASP A 102 -4.28 8.28 16.26
CA ASP A 102 -3.63 9.03 17.33
C ASP A 102 -2.10 8.93 17.17
N TYR A 103 -1.51 9.95 16.59
CA TYR A 103 -0.07 10.01 16.32
C TYR A 103 0.79 10.20 17.59
N ALA A 104 0.17 10.51 18.74
CA ALA A 104 0.87 10.63 20.01
C ALA A 104 1.19 9.28 20.67
N HIS A 105 0.46 8.23 20.30
CA HIS A 105 0.58 6.88 20.87
C HIS A 105 0.93 5.84 19.79
N LYS A 106 2.09 6.00 19.15
CA LYS A 106 2.55 5.14 18.04
C LYS A 106 2.78 3.68 18.46
N GLU A 107 3.07 3.42 19.71
CA GLU A 107 3.20 2.06 20.28
C GLU A 107 1.88 1.26 20.23
N ALA A 108 0.74 1.97 20.17
CA ALA A 108 -0.59 1.36 20.06
C ALA A 108 -1.02 1.09 18.61
N PHE A 109 -0.21 1.46 17.63
CA PHE A 109 -0.53 1.23 16.22
C PHE A 109 -0.67 -0.25 15.92
N ARG A 110 -1.69 -0.56 15.13
CA ARG A 110 -1.85 -1.81 14.41
C ARG A 110 -1.79 -1.51 12.93
N TRP A 111 -1.19 -2.40 12.17
CA TRP A 111 -0.97 -2.16 10.77
C TRP A 111 -1.01 -3.44 9.93
N ILE A 112 -1.36 -3.25 8.67
CA ILE A 112 -1.16 -4.22 7.59
C ILE A 112 -0.28 -3.52 6.58
N SER A 113 1.00 -3.87 6.52
CA SER A 113 1.89 -3.37 5.46
C SER A 113 1.70 -4.21 4.21
N VAL A 114 1.59 -3.55 3.07
CA VAL A 114 1.26 -4.23 1.82
C VAL A 114 2.09 -3.71 0.63
N ILE A 115 2.24 -4.56 -0.38
CA ILE A 115 2.67 -4.18 -1.73
C ILE A 115 1.67 -4.78 -2.70
N ARG A 116 1.08 -3.95 -3.57
CA ARG A 116 0.13 -4.41 -4.59
C ARG A 116 0.77 -5.46 -5.50
N LEU A 117 0.03 -6.53 -5.78
CA LEU A 117 0.36 -7.51 -6.79
C LEU A 117 -0.18 -7.10 -8.17
N PRO A 118 0.56 -7.32 -9.26
CA PRO A 118 -0.03 -7.28 -10.60
C PRO A 118 -1.18 -8.26 -10.75
N ASP A 119 -2.17 -7.91 -11.57
CA ASP A 119 -3.40 -8.69 -11.73
C ASP A 119 -3.17 -10.08 -12.32
N PHE A 120 -2.02 -10.33 -12.96
CA PHE A 120 -1.64 -11.64 -13.48
C PHE A 120 -1.14 -12.61 -12.39
N VAL A 121 -0.84 -12.13 -11.18
CA VAL A 121 -0.32 -12.98 -10.09
C VAL A 121 -1.47 -13.69 -9.40
N THR A 122 -1.48 -15.00 -9.50
CA THR A 122 -2.45 -15.85 -8.81
C THR A 122 -1.99 -16.19 -7.39
N LYS A 123 -2.90 -16.74 -6.58
CA LYS A 123 -2.55 -17.29 -5.25
C LYS A 123 -1.48 -18.39 -5.36
N ALA A 124 -1.53 -19.22 -6.40
CA ALA A 124 -0.54 -20.27 -6.62
C ALA A 124 0.85 -19.69 -6.94
N ASP A 125 0.93 -18.64 -7.75
CA ASP A 125 2.20 -17.94 -8.01
C ASP A 125 2.76 -17.28 -6.76
N PHE A 126 1.90 -16.74 -5.91
CA PHE A 126 2.29 -16.20 -4.60
C PHE A 126 2.85 -17.31 -3.69
N ASP A 127 2.17 -18.45 -3.58
CA ASP A 127 2.62 -19.57 -2.75
C ASP A 127 4.00 -20.09 -3.20
N TRP A 128 4.17 -20.26 -4.53
CA TRP A 128 5.47 -20.56 -5.10
C TRP A 128 6.53 -19.51 -4.70
N ALA A 129 6.20 -18.22 -4.77
CA ALA A 129 7.15 -17.15 -4.45
C ALA A 129 7.56 -17.16 -2.97
N VAL A 130 6.65 -17.52 -2.06
CA VAL A 130 6.94 -17.69 -0.63
C VAL A 130 7.94 -18.83 -0.41
N GLU A 131 7.69 -20.00 -1.00
CA GLU A 131 8.58 -21.15 -0.91
C GLU A 131 9.96 -20.84 -1.50
N GLU A 132 10.00 -20.24 -2.68
CA GLU A 132 11.24 -19.91 -3.38
C GLU A 132 12.05 -18.83 -2.64
N ALA A 133 11.40 -17.81 -2.08
CA ALA A 133 12.04 -16.79 -1.27
C ALA A 133 12.61 -17.38 0.01
N ALA A 134 11.86 -18.25 0.71
CA ALA A 134 12.30 -18.92 1.92
C ALA A 134 13.54 -19.79 1.64
N ARG A 135 13.51 -20.56 0.55
CA ARG A 135 14.62 -21.42 0.13
C ARG A 135 15.88 -20.61 -0.20
N LYS A 136 15.75 -19.49 -0.94
CA LYS A 136 16.92 -18.69 -1.37
C LYS A 136 17.47 -17.81 -0.26
N LYS A 137 16.63 -17.21 0.55
CA LYS A 137 17.03 -16.22 1.56
C LYS A 137 17.29 -16.84 2.94
N LYS A 138 16.89 -18.08 3.16
CA LYS A 138 16.93 -18.78 4.46
C LYS A 138 16.23 -17.97 5.57
N THR A 139 15.12 -17.35 5.23
CA THR A 139 14.31 -16.49 6.08
C THR A 139 12.91 -17.09 6.18
N ASP A 140 12.28 -16.98 7.35
CA ASP A 140 10.90 -17.38 7.56
C ASP A 140 9.94 -16.35 6.98
N PHE A 141 9.14 -16.76 6.01
CA PHE A 141 8.09 -15.97 5.36
C PHE A 141 6.66 -16.37 5.78
N SER A 142 6.51 -17.17 6.84
CA SER A 142 5.21 -17.68 7.31
C SER A 142 4.21 -16.59 7.69
N LYS A 143 4.68 -15.37 7.98
CA LYS A 143 3.84 -14.20 8.30
C LYS A 143 3.32 -13.46 7.07
N VAL A 144 3.78 -13.84 5.87
CA VAL A 144 3.36 -13.17 4.63
C VAL A 144 2.10 -13.83 4.10
N GLU A 145 1.10 -13.01 3.79
CA GLU A 145 -0.19 -13.47 3.29
C GLU A 145 -0.54 -12.87 1.90
N PHE A 146 -1.36 -13.58 1.14
CA PHE A 146 -2.03 -13.06 -0.04
C PHE A 146 -3.33 -12.42 0.41
N LEU A 147 -3.45 -11.11 0.27
CA LEU A 147 -4.61 -10.34 0.70
C LEU A 147 -5.35 -9.79 -0.51
N THR A 148 -6.64 -10.10 -0.62
CA THR A 148 -7.55 -9.38 -1.52
C THR A 148 -8.30 -8.34 -0.69
N TYR A 149 -8.22 -7.07 -1.08
CA TYR A 149 -8.85 -5.97 -0.36
C TYR A 149 -9.70 -5.11 -1.30
N ASP A 150 -10.97 -4.93 -0.94
CA ASP A 150 -11.93 -4.05 -1.60
C ASP A 150 -12.05 -2.75 -0.80
N GLU A 151 -11.36 -1.72 -1.25
CA GLU A 151 -11.36 -0.43 -0.57
C GLU A 151 -12.61 0.40 -0.89
N GLY A 152 -13.16 0.26 -2.10
CA GLY A 152 -14.42 0.88 -2.52
C GLY A 152 -14.37 2.40 -2.57
N LEU A 153 -15.46 3.06 -2.12
CA LEU A 153 -15.60 4.52 -2.18
C LEU A 153 -14.79 5.20 -1.09
N CYS A 154 -13.90 6.11 -1.48
CA CYS A 154 -12.96 6.79 -0.58
C CYS A 154 -12.84 8.28 -0.90
N VAL A 155 -12.45 9.07 0.09
CA VAL A 155 -11.83 10.38 -0.10
C VAL A 155 -10.31 10.22 -0.01
N GLN A 156 -9.57 10.92 -0.87
CA GLN A 156 -8.10 10.86 -0.89
C GLN A 156 -7.48 12.23 -1.11
N CYS A 157 -6.23 12.35 -0.68
CA CYS A 157 -5.42 13.55 -0.90
C CYS A 157 -3.93 13.17 -0.94
N MET A 158 -3.14 13.89 -1.75
CA MET A 158 -1.69 13.87 -1.63
C MET A 158 -1.26 14.71 -0.43
N HIS A 159 -0.64 14.08 0.57
CA HIS A 159 0.09 14.75 1.62
C HIS A 159 1.53 15.01 1.17
N ILE A 160 2.04 16.23 1.41
CA ILE A 160 3.43 16.59 1.16
C ILE A 160 3.99 17.15 2.47
N GLY A 161 4.93 16.43 3.07
CA GLY A 161 5.50 16.76 4.35
C GLY A 161 5.80 15.54 5.24
N PRO A 162 6.23 15.80 6.49
CA PRO A 162 6.42 14.74 7.48
C PRO A 162 5.11 14.03 7.82
N TYR A 163 5.18 12.77 8.19
CA TYR A 163 4.00 11.98 8.58
C TYR A 163 3.26 12.59 9.77
N ASP A 164 3.97 13.23 10.70
CA ASP A 164 3.37 13.88 11.88
C ASP A 164 2.51 15.09 11.52
N ASP A 165 2.62 15.62 10.29
CA ASP A 165 1.80 16.74 9.76
C ASP A 165 0.56 16.24 8.97
N GLU A 166 0.34 14.93 8.86
CA GLU A 166 -0.81 14.34 8.17
C GLU A 166 -2.17 14.77 8.74
N PRO A 167 -2.33 15.03 10.06
CA PRO A 167 -3.60 15.49 10.62
C PRO A 167 -4.22 16.69 9.88
N ASP A 168 -3.43 17.66 9.43
CA ASP A 168 -3.93 18.80 8.66
C ASP A 168 -4.50 18.41 7.30
N THR A 169 -3.89 17.40 6.67
CA THR A 169 -4.39 16.85 5.39
C THR A 169 -5.67 16.05 5.60
N VAL A 170 -5.74 15.25 6.67
CA VAL A 170 -6.92 14.48 7.06
C VAL A 170 -8.10 15.40 7.36
N GLU A 171 -7.89 16.50 8.11
CA GLU A 171 -8.94 17.50 8.39
C GLU A 171 -9.50 18.11 7.10
N ARG A 172 -8.63 18.47 6.15
CA ARG A 172 -9.06 18.98 4.83
C ARG A 172 -9.87 17.95 4.04
N MET A 173 -9.49 16.67 4.11
CA MET A 173 -10.21 15.57 3.47
C MET A 173 -11.61 15.40 4.08
N HIS A 174 -11.71 15.44 5.41
CA HIS A 174 -12.98 15.29 6.12
C HIS A 174 -13.94 16.45 5.83
N ARG A 175 -13.46 17.69 5.88
CA ARG A 175 -14.27 18.85 5.50
C ARG A 175 -14.80 18.74 4.06
N TYR A 176 -13.92 18.37 3.12
CA TYR A 176 -14.32 18.20 1.72
C TYR A 176 -15.38 17.11 1.55
N MET A 177 -15.22 15.94 2.17
CA MET A 177 -16.21 14.86 2.03
C MET A 177 -17.58 15.27 2.59
N GLU A 178 -17.62 15.97 3.73
CA GLU A 178 -18.86 16.48 4.33
C GLU A 178 -19.56 17.50 3.41
N GLU A 179 -18.81 18.43 2.83
CA GLU A 179 -19.32 19.38 1.84
C GLU A 179 -19.91 18.67 0.59
N GLN A 180 -19.41 17.48 0.26
CA GLN A 180 -19.92 16.66 -0.84
C GLN A 180 -21.07 15.71 -0.41
N GLY A 181 -21.54 15.77 0.84
CA GLY A 181 -22.63 14.95 1.37
C GLY A 181 -22.25 13.52 1.72
N TYR A 182 -20.99 13.29 2.09
CA TYR A 182 -20.50 11.99 2.54
C TYR A 182 -20.11 12.02 4.01
N THR A 183 -20.06 10.85 4.62
CA THR A 183 -19.60 10.63 6.00
C THR A 183 -18.45 9.64 6.00
N LEU A 184 -17.58 9.74 7.02
CA LEU A 184 -16.50 8.80 7.24
C LEU A 184 -17.04 7.39 7.51
N ASP A 185 -16.41 6.37 6.93
CA ASP A 185 -16.83 4.97 7.05
C ASP A 185 -15.66 4.05 7.48
N ILE A 186 -14.76 4.57 8.32
CA ILE A 186 -13.68 3.77 8.92
C ILE A 186 -14.31 2.73 9.85
N SER A 187 -13.89 1.48 9.70
CA SER A 187 -14.35 0.31 10.47
C SER A 187 -13.23 -0.72 10.58
N ASP A 188 -13.49 -1.85 11.24
CA ASP A 188 -12.54 -2.98 11.31
C ASP A 188 -12.19 -3.59 9.95
N GLN A 189 -12.99 -3.30 8.92
CA GLN A 189 -12.81 -3.82 7.54
C GLN A 189 -12.40 -2.74 6.57
N ARG A 190 -12.59 -1.46 6.88
CA ARG A 190 -12.26 -0.31 6.03
C ARG A 190 -11.40 0.67 6.82
N LEU A 191 -10.11 0.65 6.54
CA LEU A 191 -9.09 1.26 7.39
C LEU A 191 -8.56 2.57 6.79
N HIS A 192 -7.88 3.36 7.61
CA HIS A 192 -7.00 4.42 7.15
C HIS A 192 -5.89 3.82 6.30
N HIS A 193 -5.66 4.37 5.11
CA HIS A 193 -4.72 3.86 4.13
C HIS A 193 -3.70 4.92 3.73
N GLU A 194 -2.43 4.56 3.76
CA GLU A 194 -1.30 5.38 3.33
C GLU A 194 -0.53 4.67 2.22
N ILE A 195 -0.17 5.42 1.16
CA ILE A 195 0.64 4.93 0.04
C ILE A 195 1.93 5.77 -0.02
N TYR A 196 3.08 5.16 0.22
CA TYR A 196 4.36 5.84 0.36
C TYR A 196 5.05 6.00 -1.00
N LEU A 197 4.99 7.20 -1.57
CA LEU A 197 5.57 7.50 -2.89
C LEU A 197 7.04 7.92 -2.81
N SER A 198 7.51 8.32 -1.64
CA SER A 198 8.88 8.74 -1.37
C SER A 198 9.59 7.74 -0.46
N ASP A 199 10.89 7.54 -0.68
CA ASP A 199 11.74 6.82 0.26
C ASP A 199 12.24 7.81 1.32
N ALA A 200 11.73 7.69 2.55
CA ALA A 200 12.07 8.56 3.68
C ALA A 200 13.56 8.56 4.05
N ARG A 201 14.32 7.55 3.58
CA ARG A 201 15.79 7.48 3.76
C ARG A 201 16.56 8.38 2.79
N ARG A 202 15.92 8.85 1.72
CA ARG A 202 16.54 9.56 0.59
C ARG A 202 15.95 10.94 0.33
N VAL A 203 14.75 11.19 0.83
CA VAL A 203 13.99 12.42 0.60
C VAL A 203 13.88 13.17 1.91
N ALA A 204 14.16 14.47 1.88
CA ALA A 204 14.00 15.33 3.05
C ALA A 204 12.53 15.33 3.54
N PRO A 205 12.29 15.35 4.86
CA PRO A 205 10.95 15.16 5.42
C PRO A 205 9.88 16.08 4.82
N GLU A 206 10.20 17.35 4.59
CA GLU A 206 9.29 18.35 4.01
C GLU A 206 8.92 18.09 2.54
N LYS A 207 9.57 17.12 1.88
CA LYS A 207 9.33 16.73 0.48
C LYS A 207 8.76 15.33 0.34
N LEU A 208 8.51 14.64 1.45
CA LEU A 208 7.87 13.33 1.44
C LEU A 208 6.49 13.45 0.78
N LYS A 209 6.10 12.41 0.07
CA LYS A 209 4.80 12.32 -0.59
C LYS A 209 4.11 11.03 -0.18
N THR A 210 2.95 11.18 0.43
CA THR A 210 2.08 10.08 0.85
C THR A 210 0.68 10.32 0.29
N VAL A 211 0.06 9.32 -0.33
CA VAL A 211 -1.37 9.39 -0.57
C VAL A 211 -2.08 8.91 0.68
N ILE A 212 -2.92 9.77 1.25
CA ILE A 212 -3.81 9.39 2.35
C ILE A 212 -5.18 9.12 1.77
N ARG A 213 -5.82 8.03 2.24
CA ARG A 213 -7.13 7.61 1.76
C ARG A 213 -7.99 7.12 2.92
N HIS A 214 -9.22 7.64 2.99
CA HIS A 214 -10.20 7.23 3.97
C HIS A 214 -11.47 6.71 3.30
N PRO A 215 -12.02 5.59 3.75
CA PRO A 215 -13.30 5.09 3.26
C PRO A 215 -14.44 6.02 3.67
N ILE A 216 -15.37 6.23 2.75
CA ILE A 216 -16.55 7.08 2.95
C ILE A 216 -17.81 6.37 2.47
N ARG A 217 -18.97 6.86 2.92
CA ARG A 217 -20.30 6.45 2.44
C ARG A 217 -21.19 7.68 2.27
N LYS A 218 -22.27 7.55 1.53
CA LYS A 218 -23.29 8.60 1.48
C LYS A 218 -23.87 8.83 2.87
N GLY A 219 -24.01 10.09 3.25
CA GLY A 219 -24.65 10.52 4.47
C GLY A 219 -26.17 10.32 4.42
#